data_8f4a79b24ef24f67970e24b17cf1bf10
#
_entry.id   8f4a79b24ef24f67970e24b17cf1bf10
#
_cell.length_a   1.000
_cell.length_b   1.000
_cell.length_c   1.000
_cell.angle_alpha   90.00
_cell.angle_beta   90.00
_cell.angle_gamma   90.00
#
_symmetry.space_group_name_H-M   'P 1'
#
loop_
_entity.id
_entity.type
_entity.pdbx_description
1 polymer ?
#
loop_
_entity_poly.entity_id
_entity_poly.type
_entity_poly.pdbx_seq_one_letter_code
_entity_poly.pdbx_strand_id
1 'polypeptide(L)'
;MIRRLACCLAILGLVTVVGAEEAPLLDRLGIALHGFADVRGGVRTTGTDLVNDGSVLEGRLQLEATRRGDVFTLQLRTDFIYDALAEDHNFDLETGMGEIDLREAYVMFSPLEFMDVKVGRQILTWGTGDLVFLNDLFPKDWQAFFLGRDQEYLKAPSDALLVSLFPAFANIDLVFVPQFDADRYVRGERLAFWNPGFQRLTGTDDAIDVEPRDAWFRDVELALRVSRNFGGVELAAYGYSGFWKSPEGSDQASGKAIFPRLNVWGASARGSVAGGVGNAEFAYYDSRDDANGDNPFTPNSQWRFLLGYERQLGNDLTFACQYYAEWMQDYAAYERALPIGIAQDELRHYLTVRFTKLLMSQNLNLSLFVRYSPNDDDAYLRPTVSYKISDAWLVTTGANVFLGSQDYTFLGQFQDNTNVYAALRYSF
;
A
#
# COMPACT_ATOMS: atom_id res chain seq x y z
N MET A 1 -19.20 -2.23 23.43
CA MET A 1 -19.57 -2.17 22.01
C MET A 1 -20.51 -1.00 21.68
N ILE A 2 -21.73 -0.89 22.27
CA ILE A 2 -22.70 0.17 21.91
C ILE A 2 -22.17 1.60 22.12
N ARG A 3 -21.47 1.89 23.23
CA ARG A 3 -20.87 3.23 23.46
C ARG A 3 -19.75 3.58 22.46
N ARG A 4 -18.96 2.59 22.03
CA ARG A 4 -17.89 2.76 21.04
C ARG A 4 -18.44 3.00 19.64
N LEU A 5 -19.53 2.33 19.27
CA LEU A 5 -20.25 2.57 18.02
C LEU A 5 -20.87 3.98 17.97
N ALA A 6 -21.36 4.50 19.10
CA ALA A 6 -21.91 5.83 19.20
C ALA A 6 -20.86 6.94 18.94
N CYS A 7 -19.60 6.74 19.35
CA CYS A 7 -18.52 7.68 19.03
C CYS A 7 -18.21 7.71 17.53
N CYS A 8 -18.18 6.56 16.85
CA CYS A 8 -17.99 6.52 15.40
C CYS A 8 -19.14 7.23 14.64
N LEU A 9 -20.39 7.08 15.09
CA LEU A 9 -21.55 7.73 14.49
C LEU A 9 -21.61 9.24 14.79
N ALA A 10 -21.05 9.70 15.91
CA ALA A 10 -20.98 11.12 16.26
C ALA A 10 -20.08 11.92 15.28
N ILE A 11 -19.06 11.27 14.68
CA ILE A 11 -18.20 11.89 13.65
C ILE A 11 -19.04 12.25 12.41
N LEU A 12 -19.94 11.37 11.97
CA LEU A 12 -20.86 11.64 10.86
C LEU A 12 -21.82 12.80 11.17
N GLY A 13 -22.30 12.91 12.41
CA GLY A 13 -23.22 13.98 12.83
C GLY A 13 -22.56 15.36 12.93
N LEU A 14 -21.28 15.42 13.32
CA LEU A 14 -20.53 16.69 13.42
C LEU A 14 -20.29 17.35 12.06
N VAL A 15 -20.02 16.55 11.03
CA VAL A 15 -19.68 17.06 9.68
C VAL A 15 -20.85 17.71 8.97
N THR A 16 -22.09 17.26 9.22
CA THR A 16 -23.29 17.87 8.62
C THR A 16 -23.58 19.28 9.16
N VAL A 17 -23.00 19.63 10.33
CA VAL A 17 -23.20 20.96 10.97
C VAL A 17 -22.10 21.95 10.54
N VAL A 18 -20.86 21.48 10.32
CA VAL A 18 -19.70 22.35 10.02
C VAL A 18 -19.70 22.84 8.56
N GLY A 19 -20.27 22.07 7.62
CA GLY A 19 -20.19 22.38 6.19
C GLY A 19 -20.96 23.64 5.72
N ALA A 20 -21.76 24.28 6.57
CA ALA A 20 -22.67 25.35 6.13
C ALA A 20 -22.18 26.78 6.41
N GLU A 21 -21.26 27.04 7.35
CA GLU A 21 -20.94 28.41 7.80
C GLU A 21 -19.50 28.91 7.51
N GLU A 22 -18.54 28.06 7.14
CA GLU A 22 -17.13 28.46 7.03
C GLU A 22 -16.62 28.80 5.62
N ALA A 23 -17.44 28.62 4.58
CA ALA A 23 -17.11 28.91 3.19
C ALA A 23 -16.54 30.32 2.91
N PRO A 24 -17.07 31.43 3.50
CA PRO A 24 -16.62 32.77 3.14
C PRO A 24 -15.19 33.12 3.55
N LEU A 25 -14.62 32.47 4.59
CA LEU A 25 -13.28 32.76 5.06
C LEU A 25 -12.24 31.97 4.22
N LEU A 26 -12.50 30.70 3.95
CA LEU A 26 -11.62 29.85 3.15
C LEU A 26 -11.52 30.36 1.71
N ASP A 27 -12.65 30.79 1.13
CA ASP A 27 -12.68 31.42 -0.20
C ASP A 27 -11.82 32.68 -0.27
N ARG A 28 -11.88 33.53 0.78
CA ARG A 28 -11.02 34.74 0.87
C ARG A 28 -9.54 34.42 0.96
N LEU A 29 -9.19 33.26 1.56
CA LEU A 29 -7.82 32.78 1.68
C LEU A 29 -7.37 32.01 0.43
N GLY A 30 -8.28 31.75 -0.52
CA GLY A 30 -8.04 30.94 -1.70
C GLY A 30 -7.76 29.46 -1.35
N ILE A 31 -8.39 28.94 -0.30
CA ILE A 31 -8.25 27.57 0.17
C ILE A 31 -9.48 26.78 -0.28
N ALA A 32 -9.28 25.76 -1.11
CA ALA A 32 -10.29 24.75 -1.39
C ALA A 32 -10.24 23.69 -0.29
N LEU A 33 -11.35 23.47 0.41
CA LEU A 33 -11.49 22.45 1.44
C LEU A 33 -12.45 21.37 0.96
N HIS A 34 -12.00 20.12 1.00
CA HIS A 34 -12.78 18.93 0.71
C HIS A 34 -12.56 17.90 1.81
N GLY A 35 -13.45 16.94 1.90
CA GLY A 35 -13.26 15.89 2.87
C GLY A 35 -14.36 14.83 2.83
N PHE A 36 -14.24 13.89 3.74
CA PHE A 36 -15.28 12.91 3.98
C PHE A 36 -15.29 12.44 5.44
N ALA A 37 -16.43 11.99 5.89
CA ALA A 37 -16.57 11.19 7.10
C ALA A 37 -16.94 9.76 6.71
N ASP A 38 -16.24 8.76 7.26
CA ASP A 38 -16.44 7.32 6.99
C ASP A 38 -16.62 6.60 8.32
N VAL A 39 -17.59 5.70 8.39
CA VAL A 39 -17.74 4.74 9.50
C VAL A 39 -17.67 3.35 8.93
N ARG A 40 -16.78 2.54 9.48
CA ARG A 40 -16.48 1.18 8.99
C ARG A 40 -16.54 0.18 10.11
N GLY A 41 -17.21 -0.95 9.86
CA GLY A 41 -17.24 -2.10 10.75
C GLY A 41 -16.97 -3.37 9.99
N GLY A 42 -16.27 -4.31 10.62
CA GLY A 42 -15.96 -5.62 10.05
C GLY A 42 -15.69 -6.65 11.12
N VAL A 43 -15.93 -7.89 10.77
CA VAL A 43 -15.74 -9.05 11.67
C VAL A 43 -15.01 -10.17 10.94
N ARG A 44 -14.21 -10.91 11.66
CA ARG A 44 -13.62 -12.17 11.17
C ARG A 44 -14.69 -13.24 11.06
N THR A 45 -14.53 -14.12 10.09
CA THR A 45 -15.44 -15.26 9.87
C THR A 45 -14.90 -16.54 10.47
N THR A 46 -13.62 -16.56 10.82
CA THR A 46 -12.90 -17.63 11.52
C THR A 46 -12.60 -17.18 12.94
N GLY A 47 -12.86 -17.99 13.94
CA GLY A 47 -12.50 -17.71 15.33
C GLY A 47 -11.02 -18.03 15.55
N THR A 48 -10.29 -17.11 16.21
CA THR A 48 -8.92 -17.32 16.66
C THR A 48 -8.70 -16.57 17.97
N ASP A 49 -7.89 -17.13 18.86
CA ASP A 49 -7.52 -16.47 20.12
C ASP A 49 -6.32 -15.53 19.95
N LEU A 50 -5.73 -15.48 18.75
CA LEU A 50 -4.51 -14.69 18.47
C LEU A 50 -4.78 -13.20 18.29
N VAL A 51 -5.98 -12.85 17.81
CA VAL A 51 -6.37 -11.46 17.53
C VAL A 51 -7.87 -11.28 17.80
N ASN A 52 -8.32 -10.03 17.90
CA ASN A 52 -9.73 -9.70 18.19
C ASN A 52 -10.68 -10.22 17.10
N ASP A 53 -11.90 -10.67 17.46
CA ASP A 53 -12.94 -11.09 16.49
C ASP A 53 -13.37 -9.97 15.54
N GLY A 54 -13.35 -8.70 15.99
CA GLY A 54 -13.54 -7.55 15.13
C GLY A 54 -12.31 -7.34 14.24
N SER A 55 -12.49 -7.24 12.93
CA SER A 55 -11.39 -6.90 12.01
C SER A 55 -11.16 -5.39 11.92
N VAL A 56 -12.22 -4.59 11.89
CA VAL A 56 -12.20 -3.12 11.86
C VAL A 56 -13.46 -2.58 12.55
N LEU A 57 -13.31 -1.53 13.33
CA LEU A 57 -14.42 -0.73 13.87
C LEU A 57 -13.93 0.69 14.06
N GLU A 58 -14.01 1.49 13.00
CA GLU A 58 -13.44 2.84 12.99
C GLU A 58 -14.41 3.90 12.47
N GLY A 59 -14.25 5.11 13.00
CA GLY A 59 -14.77 6.34 12.44
C GLY A 59 -13.60 7.18 11.95
N ARG A 60 -13.68 7.70 10.73
CA ARG A 60 -12.64 8.50 10.09
C ARG A 60 -13.20 9.80 9.57
N LEU A 61 -12.51 10.90 9.82
CA LEU A 61 -12.74 12.20 9.20
C LEU A 61 -11.47 12.58 8.42
N GLN A 62 -11.56 12.64 7.11
CA GLN A 62 -10.48 13.17 6.27
C GLN A 62 -10.77 14.63 5.94
N LEU A 63 -9.78 15.49 6.10
CA LEU A 63 -9.77 16.86 5.64
C LEU A 63 -8.64 17.08 4.65
N GLU A 64 -8.96 17.66 3.50
CA GLU A 64 -8.03 18.01 2.45
C GLU A 64 -8.14 19.49 2.14
N ALA A 65 -7.08 20.26 2.41
CA ALA A 65 -6.98 21.68 2.15
C ALA A 65 -5.92 21.93 1.08
N THR A 66 -6.33 22.55 -0.03
CA THR A 66 -5.43 22.93 -1.13
C THR A 66 -5.47 24.44 -1.31
N ARG A 67 -4.29 25.08 -1.30
CA ARG A 67 -4.13 26.48 -1.71
C ARG A 67 -3.26 26.58 -2.93
N ARG A 68 -3.80 27.07 -4.04
CA ARG A 68 -3.07 27.36 -5.27
C ARG A 68 -2.75 28.85 -5.35
N GLY A 69 -1.47 29.19 -5.26
CA GLY A 69 -0.94 30.53 -5.50
C GLY A 69 -0.29 30.64 -6.87
N ASP A 70 0.16 31.84 -7.23
CA ASP A 70 0.83 32.09 -8.51
C ASP A 70 2.20 31.40 -8.62
N VAL A 71 2.87 31.19 -7.48
CA VAL A 71 4.23 30.65 -7.41
C VAL A 71 4.27 29.26 -6.83
N PHE A 72 3.37 28.92 -5.90
CA PHE A 72 3.39 27.64 -5.19
C PHE A 72 1.99 27.10 -4.91
N THR A 73 1.89 25.79 -4.79
CA THR A 73 0.71 25.06 -4.30
C THR A 73 1.04 24.47 -2.93
N LEU A 74 0.16 24.69 -1.96
CA LEU A 74 0.20 24.04 -0.65
C LEU A 74 -0.89 22.97 -0.61
N GLN A 75 -0.53 21.79 -0.11
CA GLN A 75 -1.46 20.68 0.10
C GLN A 75 -1.33 20.19 1.53
N LEU A 76 -2.48 20.00 2.18
CA LEU A 76 -2.59 19.32 3.47
C LEU A 76 -3.72 18.30 3.37
N ARG A 77 -3.46 17.03 3.67
CA ARG A 77 -4.47 15.98 3.79
C ARG A 77 -4.20 15.18 5.05
N THR A 78 -5.15 15.22 5.97
CA THR A 78 -5.05 14.60 7.30
C THR A 78 -6.32 13.80 7.59
N ASP A 79 -6.13 12.61 8.11
CA ASP A 79 -7.20 11.77 8.63
C ASP A 79 -7.19 11.81 10.15
N PHE A 80 -8.36 12.05 10.74
CA PHE A 80 -8.63 11.87 12.16
C PHE A 80 -9.39 10.56 12.31
N ILE A 81 -8.85 9.63 13.11
CA ILE A 81 -9.31 8.25 13.18
C ILE A 81 -9.66 7.93 14.62
N TYR A 82 -10.85 7.40 14.85
CA TYR A 82 -11.19 6.73 16.10
C TYR A 82 -11.34 5.24 15.81
N ASP A 83 -10.41 4.43 16.29
CA ASP A 83 -10.45 2.97 16.17
C ASP A 83 -10.92 2.36 17.50
N ALA A 84 -12.14 1.84 17.51
CA ALA A 84 -12.74 1.25 18.71
C ALA A 84 -12.12 -0.12 19.10
N LEU A 85 -11.28 -0.69 18.24
CA LEU A 85 -10.58 -1.96 18.51
C LEU A 85 -9.11 -1.73 18.88
N ALA A 86 -8.61 -0.50 18.84
CA ALA A 86 -7.28 -0.17 19.33
C ALA A 86 -7.21 -0.34 20.85
N GLU A 87 -6.10 -0.88 21.35
CA GLU A 87 -5.84 -0.99 22.76
C GLU A 87 -5.39 0.36 23.33
N ASP A 88 -4.52 1.05 22.58
CA ASP A 88 -4.00 2.37 22.90
C ASP A 88 -4.51 3.44 21.94
N HIS A 89 -4.90 4.59 22.49
CA HIS A 89 -5.31 5.77 21.76
C HIS A 89 -4.16 6.79 21.77
N ASN A 90 -3.26 6.63 20.83
CA ASN A 90 -2.11 7.51 20.62
C ASN A 90 -2.05 7.96 19.17
N PHE A 91 -1.10 8.80 18.83
CA PHE A 91 -0.78 9.14 17.46
C PHE A 91 0.73 9.28 17.30
N ASP A 92 1.18 8.93 16.12
CA ASP A 92 2.55 9.11 15.68
C ASP A 92 2.55 9.77 14.30
N LEU A 93 2.89 11.05 14.25
CA LEU A 93 2.89 11.80 13.00
C LEU A 93 4.01 11.38 12.05
N GLU A 94 5.05 10.72 12.54
CA GLU A 94 6.14 10.21 11.71
C GLU A 94 5.69 8.99 10.91
N THR A 95 5.19 7.98 11.58
CA THR A 95 4.69 6.76 10.93
C THR A 95 3.27 6.91 10.38
N GLY A 96 2.51 7.92 10.85
CA GLY A 96 1.10 8.13 10.54
C GLY A 96 0.20 7.03 11.10
N MET A 97 0.64 6.35 12.16
CA MET A 97 -0.17 5.37 12.88
C MET A 97 -0.94 6.03 14.03
N GLY A 98 -2.11 5.45 14.37
CA GLY A 98 -2.93 5.90 15.49
C GLY A 98 -4.06 6.84 15.07
N GLU A 99 -4.42 7.80 15.95
CA GLU A 99 -5.61 8.63 15.81
C GLU A 99 -5.49 9.75 14.78
N ILE A 100 -4.28 10.11 14.36
CA ILE A 100 -4.01 11.14 13.35
C ILE A 100 -3.04 10.58 12.31
N ASP A 101 -3.52 10.45 11.07
CA ASP A 101 -2.70 10.07 9.91
C ASP A 101 -2.50 11.29 9.00
N LEU A 102 -1.33 11.92 9.08
CA LEU A 102 -0.94 13.01 8.18
C LEU A 102 -0.51 12.41 6.85
N ARG A 103 -1.44 12.33 5.90
CA ARG A 103 -1.24 11.69 4.60
C ARG A 103 -0.44 12.52 3.62
N GLU A 104 -0.71 13.81 3.55
CA GLU A 104 0.03 14.75 2.70
C GLU A 104 0.16 16.11 3.40
N ALA A 105 1.37 16.64 3.37
CA ALA A 105 1.71 17.99 3.84
C ALA A 105 2.92 18.49 3.03
N TYR A 106 2.67 19.10 1.88
CA TYR A 106 3.75 19.51 0.99
C TYR A 106 3.55 20.88 0.36
N VAL A 107 4.67 21.43 -0.10
CA VAL A 107 4.73 22.59 -1.00
C VAL A 107 5.21 22.12 -2.37
N MET A 108 4.52 22.56 -3.42
CA MET A 108 4.95 22.34 -4.81
C MET A 108 5.13 23.69 -5.51
N PHE A 109 6.21 23.83 -6.28
CA PHE A 109 6.51 25.02 -7.07
C PHE A 109 7.35 24.66 -8.30
N SER A 110 7.31 25.53 -9.32
CA SER A 110 8.02 25.35 -10.60
C SER A 110 9.06 26.46 -10.74
N PRO A 111 10.32 26.25 -10.26
CA PRO A 111 11.36 27.27 -10.31
C PRO A 111 11.85 27.56 -11.75
N LEU A 112 11.66 26.60 -12.66
CA LEU A 112 11.99 26.70 -14.09
C LEU A 112 10.85 26.09 -14.90
N GLU A 113 10.67 26.52 -16.16
CA GLU A 113 9.60 26.01 -17.06
C GLU A 113 9.65 24.49 -17.30
N PHE A 114 10.82 23.88 -17.12
CA PHE A 114 11.07 22.46 -17.33
C PHE A 114 11.27 21.68 -16.01
N MET A 115 10.99 22.33 -14.85
CA MET A 115 11.27 21.70 -13.54
C MET A 115 10.17 22.00 -12.54
N ASP A 116 9.61 20.94 -11.93
CA ASP A 116 8.75 20.99 -10.76
C ASP A 116 9.48 20.45 -9.53
N VAL A 117 9.26 21.07 -8.40
CA VAL A 117 9.80 20.67 -7.10
C VAL A 117 8.67 20.50 -6.10
N LYS A 118 8.63 19.35 -5.44
CA LYS A 118 7.63 19.02 -4.40
C LYS A 118 8.37 18.59 -3.13
N VAL A 119 8.14 19.27 -2.02
CA VAL A 119 8.85 19.07 -0.75
C VAL A 119 7.86 18.86 0.38
N GLY A 120 8.06 17.82 1.15
CA GLY A 120 7.27 17.47 2.32
C GLY A 120 6.66 16.09 2.23
N ARG A 121 5.70 15.80 3.11
CA ARG A 121 5.00 14.52 3.16
C ARG A 121 4.10 14.34 1.96
N GLN A 122 4.27 13.24 1.24
CA GLN A 122 3.58 13.01 -0.02
C GLN A 122 3.43 11.51 -0.31
N ILE A 123 2.36 11.14 -0.99
CA ILE A 123 2.19 9.78 -1.50
C ILE A 123 2.88 9.68 -2.85
N LEU A 124 3.86 8.78 -2.93
CA LEU A 124 4.62 8.47 -4.13
C LEU A 124 4.21 7.11 -4.67
N THR A 125 4.19 6.95 -6.00
CA THR A 125 3.85 5.68 -6.64
C THR A 125 4.40 5.63 -8.05
N TRP A 126 5.04 4.52 -8.39
CA TRP A 126 5.55 4.20 -9.72
C TRP A 126 5.08 2.81 -10.16
N GLY A 127 5.62 2.34 -11.28
CA GLY A 127 5.24 1.04 -11.82
C GLY A 127 3.91 1.05 -12.56
N THR A 128 3.52 -0.10 -13.07
CA THR A 128 2.34 -0.28 -13.92
C THR A 128 1.42 -1.41 -13.44
N GLY A 129 1.82 -2.15 -12.41
CA GLY A 129 1.07 -3.27 -11.85
C GLY A 129 -0.17 -2.84 -11.06
N ASP A 130 -1.24 -3.64 -11.12
CA ASP A 130 -2.44 -3.48 -10.29
C ASP A 130 -2.31 -4.34 -9.04
N LEU A 131 -2.04 -3.73 -7.88
CA LEU A 131 -1.77 -4.38 -6.60
C LEU A 131 -0.57 -5.36 -6.62
N VAL A 132 0.33 -5.17 -7.59
CA VAL A 132 1.59 -5.88 -7.75
C VAL A 132 2.70 -4.83 -7.92
N PHE A 133 3.67 -4.81 -7.03
CA PHE A 133 4.65 -3.72 -6.93
C PHE A 133 6.06 -4.25 -7.21
N LEU A 134 6.58 -3.99 -8.45
CA LEU A 134 7.95 -4.30 -8.81
C LEU A 134 8.84 -3.06 -8.74
N ASN A 135 8.43 -2.01 -9.48
CA ASN A 135 9.17 -0.76 -9.57
C ASN A 135 8.56 0.34 -8.69
N ASP A 136 7.55 0.01 -7.89
CA ASP A 136 6.94 0.89 -6.89
C ASP A 136 7.51 0.54 -5.50
N LEU A 137 8.65 1.12 -5.17
CA LEU A 137 9.42 0.88 -3.94
C LEU A 137 9.12 1.92 -2.85
N PHE A 138 7.99 2.62 -2.95
CA PHE A 138 7.50 3.52 -1.91
C PHE A 138 6.64 2.77 -0.89
N PRO A 139 6.46 3.30 0.32
CA PRO A 139 5.77 2.61 1.40
C PRO A 139 4.34 2.19 1.07
N LYS A 140 3.94 1.02 1.57
CA LYS A 140 2.59 0.47 1.49
C LYS A 140 2.00 0.26 2.87
N ASP A 141 0.68 0.39 3.00
CA ASP A 141 -0.05 0.04 4.21
C ASP A 141 -0.77 -1.30 4.02
N TRP A 142 -0.05 -2.38 4.31
CA TRP A 142 -0.57 -3.75 4.22
C TRP A 142 -1.65 -4.04 5.25
N GLN A 143 -1.56 -3.41 6.43
CA GLN A 143 -2.60 -3.53 7.44
C GLN A 143 -3.93 -2.96 6.93
N ALA A 144 -3.91 -1.73 6.40
CA ALA A 144 -5.10 -1.11 5.82
C ALA A 144 -5.72 -1.97 4.72
N PHE A 145 -4.88 -2.55 3.87
CA PHE A 145 -5.33 -3.37 2.76
C PHE A 145 -6.05 -4.66 3.21
N PHE A 146 -5.48 -5.39 4.16
CA PHE A 146 -6.03 -6.66 4.64
C PHE A 146 -7.18 -6.49 5.65
N LEU A 147 -7.29 -5.33 6.29
CA LEU A 147 -8.43 -5.02 7.17
C LEU A 147 -9.69 -4.58 6.41
N GLY A 148 -9.59 -4.32 5.10
CA GLY A 148 -10.73 -3.91 4.28
C GLY A 148 -10.96 -2.39 4.26
N ARG A 149 -9.94 -1.58 4.52
CA ARG A 149 -9.95 -0.15 4.19
C ARG A 149 -9.97 0.04 2.67
N ASP A 150 -10.27 1.24 2.21
CA ASP A 150 -10.31 1.51 0.78
C ASP A 150 -8.92 1.35 0.16
N GLN A 151 -8.89 0.99 -1.13
CA GLN A 151 -7.63 0.67 -1.83
C GLN A 151 -6.63 1.84 -1.84
N GLU A 152 -7.11 3.10 -1.76
CA GLU A 152 -6.23 4.28 -1.67
C GLU A 152 -5.33 4.27 -0.44
N TYR A 153 -5.77 3.63 0.66
CA TYR A 153 -4.99 3.49 1.89
C TYR A 153 -3.86 2.46 1.80
N LEU A 154 -3.81 1.65 0.75
CA LEU A 154 -2.66 0.78 0.51
C LEU A 154 -1.36 1.56 0.28
N LYS A 155 -1.45 2.81 -0.19
CA LYS A 155 -0.27 3.66 -0.38
C LYS A 155 -0.05 4.51 0.87
N ALA A 156 1.09 4.32 1.53
CA ALA A 156 1.51 5.13 2.66
C ALA A 156 2.35 6.33 2.19
N PRO A 157 2.40 7.43 2.94
CA PRO A 157 3.17 8.61 2.59
C PRO A 157 4.67 8.44 2.86
N SER A 158 5.48 9.30 2.23
CA SER A 158 6.90 9.51 2.53
C SER A 158 7.20 10.99 2.71
N ASP A 159 8.13 11.31 3.61
CA ASP A 159 8.70 12.65 3.76
C ASP A 159 9.84 12.84 2.76
N ALA A 160 9.58 13.52 1.64
CA ALA A 160 10.46 13.49 0.50
C ALA A 160 10.63 14.84 -0.20
N LEU A 161 11.76 14.97 -0.90
CA LEU A 161 11.98 15.92 -1.98
C LEU A 161 11.82 15.18 -3.31
N LEU A 162 10.83 15.57 -4.11
CA LEU A 162 10.67 15.14 -5.50
C LEU A 162 11.04 16.29 -6.42
N VAL A 163 11.95 16.05 -7.36
CA VAL A 163 12.28 16.95 -8.45
C VAL A 163 11.91 16.27 -9.77
N SER A 164 10.97 16.87 -10.50
CA SER A 164 10.55 16.41 -11.82
C SER A 164 11.10 17.34 -12.90
N LEU A 165 11.85 16.80 -13.85
CA LEU A 165 12.44 17.50 -14.96
C LEU A 165 11.78 17.04 -16.28
N PHE A 166 11.49 18.00 -17.16
CA PHE A 166 10.80 17.78 -18.43
C PHE A 166 11.63 18.24 -19.63
N PRO A 167 12.88 17.75 -19.81
CA PRO A 167 13.62 18.02 -21.03
C PRO A 167 12.93 17.38 -22.24
N ALA A 168 13.18 17.89 -23.44
CA ALA A 168 12.51 17.44 -24.66
C ALA A 168 12.69 15.94 -24.98
N PHE A 169 13.68 15.28 -24.41
CA PHE A 169 13.99 13.87 -24.68
C PHE A 169 13.41 12.87 -23.69
N ALA A 170 13.01 13.26 -22.47
CA ALA A 170 12.47 12.38 -21.45
C ALA A 170 11.78 13.16 -20.31
N ASN A 171 10.98 12.48 -19.49
CA ASN A 171 10.60 12.95 -18.15
C ASN A 171 11.53 12.26 -17.15
N ILE A 172 12.04 13.01 -16.18
CA ILE A 172 12.98 12.50 -15.18
C ILE A 172 12.47 12.90 -13.80
N ASP A 173 12.17 11.93 -12.96
CA ASP A 173 11.78 12.12 -11.57
C ASP A 173 12.92 11.65 -10.66
N LEU A 174 13.37 12.54 -9.78
CA LEU A 174 14.37 12.29 -8.75
C LEU A 174 13.70 12.41 -7.38
N VAL A 175 13.76 11.38 -6.57
CA VAL A 175 13.24 11.38 -5.21
C VAL A 175 14.36 11.20 -4.21
N PHE A 176 14.38 12.05 -3.21
CA PHE A 176 15.26 11.96 -2.04
C PHE A 176 14.41 11.90 -0.79
N VAL A 177 14.54 10.81 -0.02
CA VAL A 177 13.91 10.60 1.29
C VAL A 177 15.03 10.71 2.34
N PRO A 178 15.02 11.72 3.22
CA PRO A 178 16.13 11.98 4.14
C PRO A 178 16.21 11.00 5.31
N GLN A 179 15.13 10.28 5.58
CA GLN A 179 14.99 9.24 6.60
C GLN A 179 14.13 8.14 6.04
N PHE A 180 14.50 6.88 6.27
CA PHE A 180 13.77 5.72 5.75
C PHE A 180 12.32 5.67 6.24
N ASP A 181 11.39 5.53 5.29
CA ASP A 181 9.98 5.30 5.54
C ASP A 181 9.64 3.82 5.24
N ALA A 182 9.35 3.05 6.29
CA ALA A 182 8.96 1.65 6.16
C ALA A 182 7.53 1.48 5.64
N ASP A 183 7.20 0.29 5.13
CA ASP A 183 5.81 -0.15 5.00
C ASP A 183 5.13 -0.13 6.39
N ARG A 184 3.83 0.11 6.40
CA ARG A 184 2.96 -0.23 7.52
C ARG A 184 2.65 -1.73 7.42
N TYR A 185 3.64 -2.55 7.78
CA TYR A 185 3.59 -4.01 7.66
C TYR A 185 2.69 -4.64 8.73
N VAL A 186 2.36 -5.91 8.55
CA VAL A 186 1.58 -6.68 9.54
C VAL A 186 2.47 -6.95 10.77
N ARG A 187 2.07 -6.43 11.93
CA ARG A 187 2.85 -6.51 13.19
C ARG A 187 2.37 -7.57 14.16
N GLY A 188 1.17 -8.13 13.97
CA GLY A 188 0.52 -9.06 14.91
C GLY A 188 -0.61 -8.42 15.73
N GLU A 189 -0.63 -7.10 15.90
CA GLU A 189 -1.63 -6.40 16.73
C GLU A 189 -3.07 -6.52 16.19
N ARG A 190 -3.22 -6.50 14.87
CA ARG A 190 -4.52 -6.50 14.18
C ARG A 190 -4.73 -7.69 13.24
N LEU A 191 -3.69 -8.35 12.86
CA LEU A 191 -3.69 -9.48 11.92
C LEU A 191 -2.73 -10.52 12.45
N ALA A 192 -3.22 -11.75 12.64
CA ALA A 192 -2.35 -12.89 12.93
C ALA A 192 -1.41 -13.13 11.73
N PHE A 193 -0.19 -13.56 12.00
CA PHE A 193 0.82 -13.82 10.99
C PHE A 193 1.70 -15.00 11.41
N TRP A 194 2.42 -15.60 10.44
CA TRP A 194 3.41 -16.64 10.71
C TRP A 194 4.70 -16.05 11.25
N ASN A 195 5.10 -16.48 12.45
CA ASN A 195 6.39 -16.12 13.02
C ASN A 195 7.40 -17.24 12.75
N PRO A 196 8.39 -17.04 11.87
CA PRO A 196 9.36 -18.06 11.52
C PRO A 196 10.30 -18.44 12.68
N GLY A 197 10.50 -17.54 13.64
CA GLY A 197 11.31 -17.81 14.83
C GLY A 197 10.64 -18.80 15.78
N PHE A 198 9.30 -18.77 15.89
CA PHE A 198 8.53 -19.70 16.71
C PHE A 198 7.88 -20.83 15.92
N GLN A 199 7.94 -20.78 14.58
CA GLN A 199 7.31 -21.74 13.66
C GLN A 199 5.80 -21.97 13.98
N ARG A 200 5.10 -20.88 14.27
CA ARG A 200 3.66 -20.88 14.54
C ARG A 200 3.02 -19.55 14.16
N LEU A 201 1.70 -19.54 14.03
CA LEU A 201 0.94 -18.31 13.97
C LEU A 201 1.04 -17.56 15.31
N THR A 202 1.20 -16.24 15.23
CA THR A 202 1.26 -15.31 16.36
C THR A 202 0.33 -14.12 16.08
N GLY A 203 0.01 -13.37 17.12
CA GLY A 203 -0.86 -12.21 17.05
C GLY A 203 -0.48 -11.19 18.11
N THR A 204 -1.43 -10.75 18.93
CA THR A 204 -1.20 -9.77 20.01
C THR A 204 -0.27 -10.29 21.10
N ASP A 205 -0.13 -11.62 21.24
CA ASP A 205 0.75 -12.28 22.19
C ASP A 205 2.24 -12.12 21.85
N ASP A 206 2.55 -11.78 20.60
CA ASP A 206 3.93 -11.76 20.10
C ASP A 206 4.07 -10.89 18.84
N ALA A 207 3.89 -9.59 19.01
CA ALA A 207 4.05 -8.61 17.95
C ALA A 207 5.52 -8.53 17.48
N ILE A 208 5.71 -8.23 16.18
CA ILE A 208 7.05 -8.08 15.60
C ILE A 208 7.78 -6.92 16.26
N ASP A 209 8.93 -7.21 16.89
CA ASP A 209 9.89 -6.20 17.34
C ASP A 209 10.91 -5.93 16.24
N VAL A 210 11.09 -4.67 15.91
CA VAL A 210 11.99 -4.24 14.84
C VAL A 210 13.12 -3.36 15.35
N GLU A 211 14.26 -3.41 14.69
CA GLU A 211 15.30 -2.40 14.80
C GLU A 211 14.94 -1.21 13.88
N PRO A 212 14.60 -0.04 14.42
CA PRO A 212 14.17 1.08 13.59
C PRO A 212 15.34 1.67 12.78
N ARG A 213 15.02 2.22 11.59
CA ARG A 213 15.91 3.04 10.79
C ARG A 213 15.40 4.47 10.79
N ASP A 214 15.77 5.21 11.84
CA ASP A 214 15.24 6.55 12.11
C ASP A 214 16.32 7.66 12.09
N ALA A 215 17.50 7.35 11.58
CA ALA A 215 18.60 8.29 11.59
C ALA A 215 18.57 9.19 10.33
N TRP A 216 18.18 10.45 10.52
CA TRP A 216 18.19 11.48 9.48
C TRP A 216 19.54 11.56 8.76
N PHE A 217 19.52 11.63 7.41
CA PHE A 217 20.66 11.73 6.51
C PHE A 217 21.65 10.56 6.56
N ARG A 218 21.39 9.52 7.38
CA ARG A 218 22.13 8.26 7.38
C ARG A 218 21.31 7.13 6.76
N ASP A 219 20.04 7.04 7.14
CA ASP A 219 19.12 6.04 6.60
C ASP A 219 18.31 6.66 5.45
N VAL A 220 19.04 7.15 4.43
CA VAL A 220 18.46 7.84 3.27
C VAL A 220 18.00 6.87 2.19
N GLU A 221 17.02 7.33 1.39
CA GLU A 221 16.60 6.64 0.19
C GLU A 221 16.71 7.55 -1.02
N LEU A 222 17.11 6.98 -2.14
CA LEU A 222 17.19 7.65 -3.43
C LEU A 222 16.42 6.86 -4.45
N ALA A 223 15.56 7.52 -5.24
CA ALA A 223 14.88 6.90 -6.34
C ALA A 223 14.94 7.77 -7.59
N LEU A 224 15.05 7.13 -8.76
CA LEU A 224 15.11 7.73 -10.08
C LEU A 224 14.10 7.02 -11.00
N ARG A 225 13.34 7.81 -11.75
CA ARG A 225 12.56 7.33 -12.89
C ARG A 225 12.88 8.18 -14.10
N VAL A 226 13.17 7.53 -15.22
CA VAL A 226 13.31 8.18 -16.53
C VAL A 226 12.28 7.57 -17.44
N SER A 227 11.38 8.38 -17.99
CA SER A 227 10.30 7.87 -18.83
C SER A 227 10.09 8.67 -20.12
N ARG A 228 9.57 8.00 -21.12
CA ARG A 228 9.18 8.62 -22.40
C ARG A 228 8.08 7.84 -23.10
N ASN A 229 7.20 8.57 -23.79
CA ASN A 229 6.23 7.95 -24.68
C ASN A 229 6.77 7.87 -26.12
N PHE A 230 6.71 6.66 -26.71
CA PHE A 230 7.09 6.39 -28.10
C PHE A 230 5.90 5.77 -28.82
N GLY A 231 5.23 6.56 -29.66
CA GLY A 231 4.14 6.04 -30.49
C GLY A 231 2.96 5.42 -29.71
N GLY A 232 2.66 5.95 -28.52
CA GLY A 232 1.59 5.44 -27.67
C GLY A 232 2.01 4.33 -26.69
N VAL A 233 3.31 3.98 -26.66
CA VAL A 233 3.90 3.10 -25.64
C VAL A 233 4.75 3.94 -24.70
N GLU A 234 4.41 3.97 -23.41
CA GLU A 234 5.26 4.52 -22.37
C GLU A 234 6.35 3.52 -22.01
N LEU A 235 7.59 3.94 -22.10
CA LEU A 235 8.75 3.21 -21.59
C LEU A 235 9.30 3.95 -20.38
N ALA A 236 9.67 3.23 -19.33
CA ALA A 236 10.34 3.81 -18.16
C ALA A 236 11.49 2.92 -17.68
N ALA A 237 12.53 3.57 -17.14
CA ALA A 237 13.61 2.93 -16.41
C ALA A 237 13.63 3.47 -14.98
N TYR A 238 13.97 2.61 -14.03
CA TYR A 238 13.94 2.89 -12.61
C TYR A 238 15.26 2.54 -11.93
N GLY A 239 15.64 3.34 -10.96
CA GLY A 239 16.71 3.07 -10.03
C GLY A 239 16.27 3.39 -8.61
N TYR A 240 16.65 2.55 -7.66
CA TYR A 240 16.39 2.77 -6.24
C TYR A 240 17.60 2.33 -5.42
N SER A 241 17.92 3.09 -4.39
CA SER A 241 18.90 2.74 -3.38
C SER A 241 18.36 3.11 -2.01
N GLY A 242 18.23 2.13 -1.14
CA GLY A 242 17.65 2.26 0.18
C GLY A 242 17.59 0.92 0.89
N PHE A 243 16.40 0.52 1.30
CA PHE A 243 16.17 -0.66 2.14
C PHE A 243 14.94 -1.44 1.67
N TRP A 244 14.83 -2.71 2.05
CA TRP A 244 13.59 -3.46 1.96
C TRP A 244 12.52 -2.74 2.78
N LYS A 245 11.33 -2.53 2.22
CA LYS A 245 10.28 -1.72 2.85
C LYS A 245 9.57 -2.39 4.00
N SER A 246 9.47 -3.72 3.99
CA SER A 246 9.03 -4.53 5.11
C SER A 246 10.24 -5.13 5.83
N PRO A 247 10.12 -5.55 7.11
CA PRO A 247 11.24 -6.11 7.89
C PRO A 247 11.54 -7.54 7.43
N GLU A 248 12.19 -7.68 6.27
CA GLU A 248 12.47 -8.94 5.58
C GLU A 248 13.70 -9.69 6.15
N GLY A 249 14.46 -9.05 7.04
CA GLY A 249 15.62 -9.68 7.68
C GLY A 249 15.46 -9.84 9.18
N SER A 250 16.40 -10.58 9.81
CA SER A 250 16.48 -10.64 11.27
C SER A 250 17.94 -10.55 11.75
N ASP A 251 18.14 -9.84 12.86
CA ASP A 251 19.41 -9.80 13.57
C ASP A 251 19.45 -10.90 14.64
N GLN A 252 20.35 -11.87 14.47
CA GLN A 252 20.51 -13.00 15.39
C GLN A 252 20.95 -12.59 16.81
N ALA A 253 21.66 -11.47 16.94
CA ALA A 253 22.20 -11.05 18.23
C ALA A 253 21.11 -10.41 19.11
N SER A 254 20.25 -9.59 18.54
CA SER A 254 19.15 -8.93 19.24
C SER A 254 17.83 -9.71 19.18
N GLY A 255 17.66 -10.62 18.20
CA GLY A 255 16.42 -11.31 17.90
C GLY A 255 15.37 -10.43 17.21
N LYS A 256 15.74 -9.21 16.80
CA LYS A 256 14.84 -8.25 16.17
C LYS A 256 14.77 -8.43 14.66
N ALA A 257 13.62 -8.11 14.10
CA ALA A 257 13.48 -7.96 12.66
C ALA A 257 14.18 -6.67 12.18
N ILE A 258 14.78 -6.72 11.00
CA ILE A 258 15.55 -5.61 10.43
C ILE A 258 15.13 -5.33 9.00
N PHE A 259 15.48 -4.13 8.51
CA PHE A 259 15.29 -3.71 7.12
C PHE A 259 16.66 -3.75 6.41
N PRO A 260 17.00 -4.84 5.68
CA PRO A 260 18.26 -4.95 4.97
C PRO A 260 18.40 -3.90 3.87
N ARG A 261 19.64 -3.56 3.49
CA ARG A 261 19.91 -2.62 2.40
C ARG A 261 19.58 -3.24 1.04
N LEU A 262 19.00 -2.41 0.17
CA LEU A 262 18.51 -2.83 -1.13
C LEU A 262 18.86 -1.80 -2.20
N ASN A 263 19.38 -2.27 -3.36
CA ASN A 263 19.34 -1.51 -4.59
C ASN A 263 18.39 -2.19 -5.59
N VAL A 264 17.69 -1.40 -6.41
CA VAL A 264 16.85 -1.97 -7.46
C VAL A 264 17.09 -1.22 -8.77
N TRP A 265 17.19 -1.98 -9.85
CA TRP A 265 17.19 -1.47 -11.22
C TRP A 265 16.07 -2.16 -11.99
N GLY A 266 15.24 -1.37 -12.62
CA GLY A 266 14.11 -1.91 -13.32
C GLY A 266 13.70 -1.13 -14.56
N ALA A 267 12.77 -1.67 -15.29
CA ALA A 267 12.14 -1.00 -16.41
C ALA A 267 10.70 -1.47 -16.60
N SER A 268 9.92 -0.65 -17.30
CA SER A 268 8.56 -0.98 -17.68
C SER A 268 8.23 -0.50 -19.09
N ALA A 269 7.24 -1.17 -19.68
CA ALA A 269 6.56 -0.76 -20.90
C ALA A 269 5.06 -0.88 -20.70
N ARG A 270 4.30 0.14 -21.10
CA ARG A 270 2.84 0.15 -21.05
C ARG A 270 2.27 0.78 -22.33
N GLY A 271 1.30 0.15 -22.93
CA GLY A 271 0.70 0.67 -24.16
C GLY A 271 -0.53 -0.09 -24.60
N SER A 272 -1.16 0.41 -25.67
CA SER A 272 -2.33 -0.22 -26.26
C SER A 272 -1.93 -1.47 -27.05
N VAL A 273 -2.57 -2.60 -26.77
CA VAL A 273 -2.37 -3.87 -27.46
C VAL A 273 -3.68 -4.65 -27.54
N ALA A 274 -3.98 -5.24 -28.68
CA ALA A 274 -5.13 -6.13 -28.89
C ALA A 274 -6.48 -5.59 -28.37
N GLY A 275 -6.70 -4.26 -28.47
CA GLY A 275 -7.94 -3.61 -28.03
C GLY A 275 -8.07 -3.43 -26.51
N GLY A 276 -6.98 -3.55 -25.80
CA GLY A 276 -6.82 -3.27 -24.37
C GLY A 276 -5.53 -2.53 -24.08
N VAL A 277 -5.09 -2.55 -22.84
CA VAL A 277 -3.81 -2.01 -22.36
C VAL A 277 -2.96 -3.15 -21.85
N GLY A 278 -1.77 -3.32 -22.42
CA GLY A 278 -0.76 -4.26 -21.94
C GLY A 278 0.32 -3.53 -21.16
N ASN A 279 0.90 -4.19 -20.18
CA ASN A 279 2.07 -3.73 -19.47
C ASN A 279 3.04 -4.87 -19.18
N ALA A 280 4.32 -4.53 -19.13
CA ALA A 280 5.39 -5.43 -18.73
C ALA A 280 6.34 -4.68 -17.82
N GLU A 281 6.80 -5.33 -16.77
CA GLU A 281 7.85 -4.83 -15.90
C GLU A 281 8.90 -5.91 -15.65
N PHE A 282 10.13 -5.46 -15.44
CA PHE A 282 11.15 -6.29 -14.81
C PHE A 282 11.95 -5.44 -13.83
N ALA A 283 12.53 -6.10 -12.81
CA ALA A 283 13.42 -5.47 -11.87
C ALA A 283 14.44 -6.49 -11.33
N TYR A 284 15.65 -6.02 -11.07
CA TYR A 284 16.66 -6.73 -10.32
C TYR A 284 16.79 -6.10 -8.94
N TYR A 285 16.53 -6.90 -7.91
CA TYR A 285 16.65 -6.56 -6.51
C TYR A 285 18.01 -7.07 -6.01
N ASP A 286 18.93 -6.16 -5.75
CA ASP A 286 20.27 -6.45 -5.25
C ASP A 286 20.28 -6.30 -3.73
N SER A 287 20.25 -7.42 -3.03
CA SER A 287 20.32 -7.48 -1.57
C SER A 287 21.74 -7.20 -1.11
N ARG A 288 21.97 -5.99 -0.57
CA ARG A 288 23.32 -5.49 -0.30
C ARG A 288 23.98 -6.07 0.95
N ASP A 289 23.18 -6.63 1.85
CA ASP A 289 23.65 -7.20 3.11
C ASP A 289 23.89 -8.72 3.00
N ASP A 290 23.55 -9.32 1.84
CA ASP A 290 23.85 -10.71 1.50
C ASP A 290 24.21 -10.87 0.00
N ALA A 291 25.41 -10.46 -0.34
CA ALA A 291 25.87 -10.49 -1.74
C ALA A 291 26.14 -11.93 -2.27
N ASN A 292 26.25 -12.94 -1.39
CA ASN A 292 26.57 -14.32 -1.76
C ASN A 292 25.38 -15.27 -1.64
N GLY A 293 24.25 -14.78 -1.09
CA GLY A 293 23.06 -15.59 -0.83
C GLY A 293 23.26 -16.68 0.23
N ASP A 294 24.22 -16.50 1.14
CA ASP A 294 24.57 -17.48 2.17
C ASP A 294 24.19 -17.04 3.59
N ASN A 295 23.52 -15.91 3.74
CA ASN A 295 22.93 -15.44 5.00
C ASN A 295 21.42 -15.76 5.04
N PRO A 296 20.97 -16.80 5.77
CA PRO A 296 19.55 -17.18 5.78
C PRO A 296 18.64 -16.17 6.52
N PHE A 297 19.20 -15.11 7.11
CA PHE A 297 18.49 -14.06 7.85
C PHE A 297 18.35 -12.76 7.06
N THR A 298 18.69 -12.78 5.77
CA THR A 298 18.59 -11.64 4.85
C THR A 298 18.09 -12.16 3.52
N PRO A 299 17.14 -11.50 2.85
CA PRO A 299 16.66 -11.94 1.55
C PRO A 299 17.80 -11.99 0.52
N ASN A 300 17.82 -13.01 -0.32
CA ASN A 300 18.73 -13.07 -1.45
C ASN A 300 18.38 -12.02 -2.51
N SER A 301 19.36 -11.71 -3.36
CA SER A 301 19.10 -10.96 -4.59
C SER A 301 18.15 -11.74 -5.51
N GLN A 302 17.31 -11.02 -6.28
CA GLN A 302 16.29 -11.67 -7.10
C GLN A 302 15.91 -10.87 -8.34
N TRP A 303 15.54 -11.57 -9.40
CA TRP A 303 14.85 -11.02 -10.54
C TRP A 303 13.35 -11.10 -10.34
N ARG A 304 12.64 -10.01 -10.68
CA ARG A 304 11.18 -9.95 -10.66
C ARG A 304 10.64 -9.58 -12.03
N PHE A 305 9.54 -10.20 -12.42
CA PHE A 305 8.90 -10.00 -13.71
C PHE A 305 7.40 -9.84 -13.53
N LEU A 306 6.79 -8.95 -14.31
CA LEU A 306 5.35 -8.76 -14.40
C LEU A 306 4.92 -8.65 -15.86
N LEU A 307 3.85 -9.36 -16.23
CA LEU A 307 3.11 -9.14 -17.46
C LEU A 307 1.65 -8.92 -17.10
N GLY A 308 1.05 -7.85 -17.62
CA GLY A 308 -0.33 -7.51 -17.34
C GLY A 308 -1.10 -7.16 -18.61
N TYR A 309 -2.40 -7.38 -18.56
CA TYR A 309 -3.33 -7.00 -19.60
C TYR A 309 -4.67 -6.61 -19.01
N GLU A 310 -5.20 -5.48 -19.46
CA GLU A 310 -6.53 -4.99 -19.10
C GLU A 310 -7.35 -4.67 -20.35
N ARG A 311 -8.62 -5.06 -20.34
CA ARG A 311 -9.54 -4.79 -21.42
C ARG A 311 -10.98 -4.64 -20.94
N GLN A 312 -11.71 -3.74 -21.57
CA GLN A 312 -13.17 -3.68 -21.46
C GLN A 312 -13.79 -4.79 -22.35
N LEU A 313 -14.49 -5.74 -21.71
CA LEU A 313 -15.09 -6.91 -22.37
C LEU A 313 -16.49 -6.65 -22.92
N GLY A 314 -17.08 -5.51 -22.64
CA GLY A 314 -18.42 -5.15 -23.06
C GLY A 314 -18.89 -3.89 -22.35
N ASN A 315 -20.20 -3.62 -22.35
CA ASN A 315 -20.71 -2.43 -21.69
C ASN A 315 -20.39 -2.49 -20.20
N ASP A 316 -19.54 -1.56 -19.72
CA ASP A 316 -19.19 -1.37 -18.31
C ASP A 316 -18.62 -2.61 -17.59
N LEU A 317 -18.05 -3.58 -18.32
CA LEU A 317 -17.34 -4.73 -17.76
C LEU A 317 -15.86 -4.65 -18.13
N THR A 318 -14.99 -4.47 -17.15
CA THR A 318 -13.55 -4.49 -17.31
C THR A 318 -12.97 -5.80 -16.74
N PHE A 319 -12.04 -6.36 -17.47
CA PHE A 319 -11.23 -7.51 -17.07
C PHE A 319 -9.76 -7.10 -17.07
N ALA A 320 -9.05 -7.45 -16.00
CA ALA A 320 -7.60 -7.34 -15.91
C ALA A 320 -7.01 -8.65 -15.41
N CYS A 321 -5.84 -9.01 -15.92
CA CYS A 321 -5.06 -10.14 -15.42
C CYS A 321 -3.58 -9.79 -15.43
N GLN A 322 -2.82 -10.38 -14.50
CA GLN A 322 -1.38 -10.23 -14.41
C GLN A 322 -0.74 -11.56 -14.02
N TYR A 323 0.44 -11.81 -14.57
CA TYR A 323 1.35 -12.87 -14.16
C TYR A 323 2.60 -12.22 -13.56
N TYR A 324 2.96 -12.66 -12.36
CA TYR A 324 4.17 -12.26 -11.65
C TYR A 324 5.07 -13.47 -11.44
N ALA A 325 6.37 -13.26 -11.58
CA ALA A 325 7.40 -14.25 -11.25
C ALA A 325 8.56 -13.58 -10.52
N GLU A 326 9.13 -14.29 -9.54
CA GLU A 326 10.27 -13.90 -8.74
C GLU A 326 11.27 -15.05 -8.74
N TRP A 327 12.49 -14.78 -9.17
CA TRP A 327 13.56 -15.76 -9.29
C TRP A 327 14.71 -15.39 -8.37
N MET A 328 14.85 -16.17 -7.29
CA MET A 328 15.92 -16.02 -6.30
C MET A 328 17.27 -16.36 -6.93
N GLN A 329 18.26 -15.50 -6.66
CA GLN A 329 19.64 -15.75 -7.07
C GLN A 329 20.38 -16.49 -5.95
N ASP A 330 21.49 -17.16 -6.32
CA ASP A 330 22.35 -17.91 -5.39
C ASP A 330 21.62 -18.97 -4.55
N TYR A 331 20.55 -19.56 -5.15
CA TYR A 331 19.64 -20.47 -4.46
C TYR A 331 20.36 -21.65 -3.80
N ALA A 332 21.39 -22.23 -4.46
CA ALA A 332 22.19 -23.31 -3.87
C ALA A 332 23.00 -22.89 -2.64
N ALA A 333 23.35 -21.60 -2.51
CA ALA A 333 23.97 -21.06 -1.29
C ALA A 333 22.94 -20.90 -0.18
N TYR A 334 21.77 -20.36 -0.53
CA TYR A 334 20.61 -20.24 0.36
C TYR A 334 20.21 -21.59 0.97
N GLU A 335 20.03 -22.66 0.14
CA GLU A 335 19.66 -23.99 0.64
C GLU A 335 20.69 -24.57 1.62
N ARG A 336 21.98 -24.35 1.35
CA ARG A 336 23.06 -24.84 2.25
C ARG A 336 23.13 -24.07 3.57
N ALA A 337 22.80 -22.79 3.54
CA ALA A 337 22.87 -21.91 4.70
C ALA A 337 21.60 -21.99 5.56
N LEU A 338 20.48 -22.43 4.98
CA LEU A 338 19.19 -22.46 5.66
C LEU A 338 19.27 -23.35 6.91
N PRO A 339 18.98 -22.82 8.11
CA PRO A 339 18.80 -23.65 9.29
C PRO A 339 17.58 -24.58 9.10
N ILE A 340 17.39 -25.53 9.99
CA ILE A 340 16.20 -26.40 9.94
C ILE A 340 14.95 -25.52 9.85
N GLY A 341 14.30 -25.53 8.70
CA GLY A 341 13.16 -24.65 8.40
C GLY A 341 12.55 -24.95 7.03
N ILE A 342 11.62 -24.09 6.62
CA ILE A 342 10.90 -24.23 5.36
C ILE A 342 11.63 -23.40 4.31
N ALA A 343 12.19 -24.09 3.30
CA ALA A 343 12.81 -23.43 2.16
C ALA A 343 11.75 -22.74 1.29
N GLN A 344 12.06 -21.57 0.80
CA GLN A 344 11.31 -20.93 -0.28
C GLN A 344 11.71 -21.55 -1.62
N ASP A 345 10.79 -21.57 -2.58
CA ASP A 345 11.13 -22.01 -3.95
C ASP A 345 12.08 -21.02 -4.64
N GLU A 346 12.98 -21.54 -5.47
CA GLU A 346 13.88 -20.72 -6.30
C GLU A 346 13.10 -19.78 -7.24
N LEU A 347 12.04 -20.31 -7.87
CA LEU A 347 11.14 -19.58 -8.72
C LEU A 347 9.75 -19.59 -8.10
N ARG A 348 9.32 -18.43 -7.61
CA ARG A 348 7.95 -18.20 -7.10
C ARG A 348 7.15 -17.40 -8.11
N HIS A 349 5.89 -17.76 -8.28
CA HIS A 349 5.02 -17.06 -9.19
C HIS A 349 3.56 -17.03 -8.72
N TYR A 350 2.83 -16.03 -9.16
CA TYR A 350 1.41 -15.95 -8.94
C TYR A 350 0.68 -15.24 -10.07
N LEU A 351 -0.62 -15.46 -10.11
CA LEU A 351 -1.56 -14.85 -11.02
C LEU A 351 -2.48 -13.90 -10.27
N THR A 352 -2.80 -12.75 -10.87
CA THR A 352 -3.92 -11.92 -10.40
C THR A 352 -4.97 -11.77 -11.48
N VAL A 353 -6.23 -11.71 -11.07
CA VAL A 353 -7.37 -11.47 -11.94
C VAL A 353 -8.28 -10.45 -11.27
N ARG A 354 -8.74 -9.46 -12.04
CA ARG A 354 -9.75 -8.51 -11.58
C ARG A 354 -10.89 -8.42 -12.56
N PHE A 355 -12.10 -8.50 -12.04
CA PHE A 355 -13.32 -8.13 -12.76
C PHE A 355 -13.94 -6.91 -12.11
N THR A 356 -14.33 -5.92 -12.90
CA THR A 356 -15.07 -4.74 -12.44
C THR A 356 -16.27 -4.55 -13.33
N LYS A 357 -17.47 -4.53 -12.74
CA LYS A 357 -18.74 -4.31 -13.46
C LYS A 357 -19.44 -3.09 -12.87
N LEU A 358 -19.72 -2.11 -13.71
CA LEU A 358 -20.52 -0.94 -13.36
C LEU A 358 -21.96 -1.16 -13.79
N LEU A 359 -22.90 -0.84 -12.94
CA LEU A 359 -24.35 -1.00 -13.13
C LEU A 359 -25.08 0.28 -12.69
N MET A 360 -26.38 0.40 -13.01
CA MET A 360 -27.24 1.50 -12.54
C MET A 360 -26.65 2.88 -12.89
N SER A 361 -26.27 3.09 -14.15
CA SER A 361 -25.58 4.31 -14.62
C SER A 361 -24.30 4.61 -13.82
N GLN A 362 -23.52 3.57 -13.52
CA GLN A 362 -22.26 3.58 -12.76
C GLN A 362 -22.40 3.90 -11.26
N ASN A 363 -23.64 3.95 -10.74
CA ASN A 363 -23.86 4.12 -9.30
C ASN A 363 -23.56 2.82 -8.49
N LEU A 364 -23.64 1.65 -9.11
CA LEU A 364 -23.32 0.37 -8.49
C LEU A 364 -22.04 -0.20 -9.13
N ASN A 365 -20.99 -0.34 -8.32
CA ASN A 365 -19.72 -0.94 -8.71
C ASN A 365 -19.57 -2.29 -8.03
N LEU A 366 -19.42 -3.34 -8.84
CA LEU A 366 -19.09 -4.70 -8.39
C LEU A 366 -17.66 -5.00 -8.82
N SER A 367 -16.78 -5.34 -7.88
CA SER A 367 -15.39 -5.69 -8.14
C SER A 367 -15.04 -7.00 -7.46
N LEU A 368 -14.28 -7.85 -8.16
CA LEU A 368 -13.66 -9.04 -7.61
C LEU A 368 -12.18 -9.03 -8.00
N PHE A 369 -11.31 -8.98 -7.00
CA PHE A 369 -9.88 -9.20 -7.19
C PHE A 369 -9.51 -10.56 -6.63
N VAL A 370 -8.69 -11.31 -7.37
CA VAL A 370 -8.16 -12.63 -6.99
C VAL A 370 -6.66 -12.63 -7.20
N ARG A 371 -5.91 -13.14 -6.23
CA ARG A 371 -4.50 -13.53 -6.36
C ARG A 371 -4.39 -15.01 -6.02
N TYR A 372 -3.68 -15.78 -6.84
CA TYR A 372 -3.42 -17.21 -6.62
C TYR A 372 -1.95 -17.52 -6.88
N SER A 373 -1.31 -18.18 -5.91
CA SER A 373 0.07 -18.71 -6.00
C SER A 373 0.03 -20.23 -6.20
N PRO A 374 0.45 -20.72 -7.38
CA PRO A 374 0.56 -22.17 -7.59
C PRO A 374 1.65 -22.84 -6.77
N ASN A 375 2.73 -22.12 -6.40
CA ASN A 375 3.80 -22.62 -5.57
C ASN A 375 3.34 -22.91 -4.15
N ASP A 376 2.65 -21.92 -3.58
CA ASP A 376 2.23 -21.93 -2.18
C ASP A 376 0.86 -22.62 -1.99
N ASP A 377 0.15 -22.91 -3.09
CA ASP A 377 -1.26 -23.37 -3.09
C ASP A 377 -2.13 -22.49 -2.18
N ASP A 378 -1.95 -21.18 -2.31
CA ASP A 378 -2.66 -20.18 -1.54
C ASP A 378 -3.37 -19.16 -2.45
N ALA A 379 -4.41 -18.51 -1.93
CA ALA A 379 -5.18 -17.54 -2.66
C ALA A 379 -5.72 -16.43 -1.76
N TYR A 380 -5.92 -15.26 -2.36
CA TYR A 380 -6.61 -14.12 -1.77
C TYR A 380 -7.71 -13.64 -2.70
N LEU A 381 -8.94 -13.55 -2.16
CA LEU A 381 -10.10 -13.03 -2.87
C LEU A 381 -10.62 -11.78 -2.15
N ARG A 382 -10.88 -10.72 -2.93
CA ARG A 382 -11.43 -9.46 -2.44
C ARG A 382 -12.66 -9.07 -3.26
N PRO A 383 -13.85 -9.62 -2.98
CA PRO A 383 -15.11 -9.12 -3.51
C PRO A 383 -15.45 -7.79 -2.84
N THR A 384 -15.89 -6.80 -3.63
CA THR A 384 -16.32 -5.49 -3.14
C THR A 384 -17.55 -5.04 -3.91
N VAL A 385 -18.52 -4.49 -3.20
CA VAL A 385 -19.72 -3.86 -3.74
C VAL A 385 -19.79 -2.45 -3.19
N SER A 386 -19.82 -1.45 -4.07
CA SER A 386 -19.97 -0.04 -3.70
C SER A 386 -21.18 0.56 -4.40
N TYR A 387 -22.05 1.24 -3.64
CA TYR A 387 -23.27 1.86 -4.15
C TYR A 387 -23.35 3.33 -3.76
N LYS A 388 -23.39 4.21 -4.77
CA LYS A 388 -23.65 5.65 -4.59
C LYS A 388 -25.14 5.87 -4.39
N ILE A 389 -25.55 6.19 -3.16
CA ILE A 389 -26.92 6.56 -2.83
C ILE A 389 -27.22 7.96 -3.40
N SER A 390 -26.22 8.85 -3.34
CA SER A 390 -26.20 10.18 -3.92
C SER A 390 -24.75 10.60 -4.18
N ASP A 391 -24.53 11.82 -4.69
CA ASP A 391 -23.17 12.34 -4.92
C ASP A 391 -22.36 12.45 -3.62
N ALA A 392 -23.03 12.65 -2.48
CA ALA A 392 -22.39 12.78 -1.17
C ALA A 392 -22.32 11.43 -0.41
N TRP A 393 -23.21 10.48 -0.66
CA TRP A 393 -23.30 9.25 0.14
C TRP A 393 -22.90 8.00 -0.63
N LEU A 394 -21.96 7.25 -0.07
CA LEU A 394 -21.47 5.98 -0.59
C LEU A 394 -21.57 4.89 0.48
N VAL A 395 -22.16 3.76 0.12
CA VAL A 395 -22.11 2.52 0.92
C VAL A 395 -21.16 1.55 0.24
N THR A 396 -20.27 0.93 1.00
CA THR A 396 -19.37 -0.11 0.53
C THR A 396 -19.49 -1.34 1.43
N THR A 397 -19.51 -2.52 0.83
CA THR A 397 -19.38 -3.79 1.55
C THR A 397 -18.43 -4.70 0.80
N GLY A 398 -17.72 -5.56 1.51
CA GLY A 398 -16.76 -6.47 0.90
C GLY A 398 -16.27 -7.53 1.88
N ALA A 399 -15.34 -8.33 1.39
CA ALA A 399 -14.65 -9.33 2.17
C ALA A 399 -13.17 -9.39 1.79
N ASN A 400 -12.36 -9.85 2.74
CA ASN A 400 -11.00 -10.32 2.51
C ASN A 400 -11.02 -11.83 2.83
N VAL A 401 -10.85 -12.67 1.83
CA VAL A 401 -10.89 -14.12 1.98
C VAL A 401 -9.50 -14.66 1.68
N PHE A 402 -8.88 -15.24 2.69
CA PHE A 402 -7.56 -15.87 2.58
C PHE A 402 -7.73 -17.37 2.60
N LEU A 403 -7.11 -18.05 1.66
CA LEU A 403 -7.13 -19.49 1.48
C LEU A 403 -5.70 -19.99 1.36
N GLY A 404 -5.39 -21.12 1.96
CA GLY A 404 -4.10 -21.77 1.84
C GLY A 404 -4.10 -23.13 2.53
N SER A 405 -3.19 -24.00 2.13
CA SER A 405 -3.02 -25.32 2.73
C SER A 405 -2.01 -25.32 3.87
N GLN A 406 -1.21 -24.23 4.00
CA GLN A 406 -0.11 -24.13 4.97
C GLN A 406 -0.09 -22.74 5.60
N ASP A 407 0.15 -22.66 6.90
CA ASP A 407 0.19 -21.41 7.67
C ASP A 407 1.45 -20.55 7.42
N TYR A 408 2.49 -21.12 6.80
CA TYR A 408 3.75 -20.44 6.56
C TYR A 408 3.85 -19.81 5.17
N THR A 409 2.87 -20.00 4.30
CA THR A 409 2.87 -19.38 2.98
C THR A 409 2.41 -17.92 3.04
N PHE A 410 2.71 -17.16 1.97
CA PHE A 410 2.47 -15.71 1.99
C PHE A 410 1.01 -15.31 2.28
N LEU A 411 0.03 -16.02 1.73
CA LEU A 411 -1.39 -15.75 1.97
C LEU A 411 -2.02 -16.72 2.95
N GLY A 412 -1.52 -17.97 3.02
CA GLY A 412 -2.02 -18.98 3.91
C GLY A 412 -1.92 -18.60 5.39
N GLN A 413 -0.89 -17.85 5.78
CA GLN A 413 -0.74 -17.30 7.13
C GLN A 413 -1.90 -16.41 7.58
N PHE A 414 -2.67 -15.88 6.63
CA PHE A 414 -3.76 -14.96 6.93
C PHE A 414 -5.15 -15.62 6.96
N GLN A 415 -5.27 -16.95 6.90
CA GLN A 415 -6.56 -17.64 6.88
C GLN A 415 -7.47 -17.22 8.03
N ASP A 416 -6.92 -17.14 9.24
CA ASP A 416 -7.65 -16.71 10.45
C ASP A 416 -8.05 -15.22 10.42
N ASN A 417 -7.51 -14.44 9.48
CA ASN A 417 -7.88 -13.04 9.28
C ASN A 417 -8.98 -12.85 8.21
N THR A 418 -9.54 -13.93 7.65
CA THR A 418 -10.68 -13.85 6.74
C THR A 418 -11.81 -13.06 7.37
N ASN A 419 -12.27 -11.99 6.69
CA ASN A 419 -13.22 -11.05 7.28
C ASN A 419 -14.22 -10.52 6.25
N VAL A 420 -15.35 -10.02 6.77
CA VAL A 420 -16.35 -9.26 6.04
C VAL A 420 -16.48 -7.87 6.65
N TYR A 421 -16.72 -6.86 5.84
CA TYR A 421 -16.81 -5.48 6.28
C TYR A 421 -17.88 -4.69 5.54
N ALA A 422 -18.37 -3.63 6.18
CA ALA A 422 -19.23 -2.62 5.57
C ALA A 422 -18.79 -1.22 6.00
N ALA A 423 -19.02 -0.24 5.13
CA ALA A 423 -18.71 1.16 5.38
C ALA A 423 -19.82 2.07 4.85
N LEU A 424 -20.00 3.21 5.51
CA LEU A 424 -20.83 4.32 5.07
C LEU A 424 -19.98 5.58 5.06
N ARG A 425 -19.89 6.23 3.90
CA ARG A 425 -19.12 7.48 3.70
C ARG A 425 -20.05 8.62 3.31
N TYR A 426 -19.78 9.79 3.89
CA TYR A 426 -20.34 11.07 3.49
C TYR A 426 -19.19 11.98 3.02
N SER A 427 -19.26 12.49 1.79
CA SER A 427 -18.27 13.40 1.19
C SER A 427 -18.85 14.81 1.09
N PHE A 428 -18.02 15.85 1.28
CA PHE A 428 -18.38 17.27 1.25
C PHE A 428 -17.28 18.14 0.62
#